data_984adbafd6ab23c89871af70d3a99ebd
#
_entry.id   984adbafd6ab23c89871af70d3a99ebd
#
_cell.length_a   1.000
_cell.length_b   1.000
_cell.length_c   1.000
_cell.angle_alpha   90.00
_cell.angle_beta   90.00
_cell.angle_gamma   90.00
#
_symmetry.space_group_name_H-M   'P 1'
#
loop_
_entity.id
_entity.type
_entity.pdbx_description
1 polymer ?
#
loop_
_entity_poly.entity_id
_entity_poly.type
_entity_poly.pdbx_seq_one_letter_code
_entity_poly.pdbx_strand_id
1 'polypeptide(L)'
;ECKERDVNYCAPLYVIARLINTETGSVKQQEVFMGDFPLMTEQGTFVINGAERVIVSQLVRSPGAYYTETVDKVGRRLFNSQVIPNRGAWLEYETDSNEILYTKIDRQRKLHVTTLLRALGYSSDAQILELLGEEERLKNTLEKDPTHDTVEGLIEIYKRQRPGEPPTEESARNLMTALFFVKRYDLARVGRYKFNYKLGIGARLEGKTAAETVVDPRTGEILAEEGQLIDRELAFRIENAGVLGVYVSVNEKRIRVVGNQFVDAACYLDFDPLEVGINEHVYYPVLMDMLAQKEALSDDEFKKLLHDNVLELSPRHILPADMIASVSYLMGLPYGIGFCDDIDHLGNRRIRSVGELLQNQIRVGFTRLERVVRERMSIQDVESTMPINLINIRPVTAAVKE
;
A
#
# COMPACT_ATOMS: atom_id res chain seq x y z
N GLU A 1 33.55 30.25 -10.05
CA GLU A 1 33.01 31.01 -11.18
C GLU A 1 31.50 31.31 -11.00
N CYS A 2 30.61 30.30 -10.77
CA CYS A 2 29.17 30.55 -10.58
C CYS A 2 28.87 31.44 -9.36
N LYS A 3 29.63 31.29 -8.25
CA LYS A 3 29.52 32.13 -7.04
C LYS A 3 29.95 33.59 -7.30
N GLU A 4 30.92 33.79 -8.15
CA GLU A 4 31.44 35.14 -8.48
C GLU A 4 30.52 35.88 -9.45
N ARG A 5 29.77 35.14 -10.26
CA ARG A 5 28.89 35.69 -11.30
C ARG A 5 27.43 35.76 -10.88
N ASP A 6 27.10 35.34 -9.67
CA ASP A 6 25.73 35.29 -9.15
C ASP A 6 24.77 34.46 -10.04
N VAL A 7 25.27 33.36 -10.61
CA VAL A 7 24.50 32.43 -11.47
C VAL A 7 24.32 31.07 -10.81
N ASN A 8 23.46 30.26 -11.42
CA ASN A 8 23.18 28.89 -10.96
C ASN A 8 24.21 27.91 -11.53
N TYR A 9 24.66 26.97 -10.69
CA TYR A 9 25.41 25.79 -11.15
C TYR A 9 24.42 24.73 -11.60
N CYS A 10 24.17 24.63 -12.91
CA CYS A 10 23.15 23.76 -13.50
C CYS A 10 23.61 23.19 -14.84
N ALA A 11 22.91 22.19 -15.31
CA ALA A 11 23.06 21.62 -16.63
C ALA A 11 21.71 21.52 -17.35
N PRO A 12 21.68 21.73 -18.69
CA PRO A 12 20.47 21.58 -19.47
C PRO A 12 20.12 20.10 -19.62
N LEU A 13 18.83 19.78 -19.46
CA LEU A 13 18.28 18.45 -19.72
C LEU A 13 17.54 18.44 -21.05
N TYR A 14 17.92 17.56 -21.94
CA TYR A 14 17.22 17.26 -23.19
C TYR A 14 16.67 15.85 -23.17
N VAL A 15 15.48 15.66 -23.71
CA VAL A 15 14.80 14.36 -23.79
C VAL A 15 14.32 14.12 -25.21
N ILE A 16 14.55 12.91 -25.70
CA ILE A 16 13.99 12.47 -26.99
C ILE A 16 12.54 12.06 -26.76
N ALA A 17 11.62 12.91 -27.22
CA ALA A 17 10.19 12.65 -27.14
C ALA A 17 9.69 11.99 -28.44
N ARG A 18 8.86 10.96 -28.29
CA ARG A 18 8.21 10.25 -29.39
C ARG A 18 6.71 10.41 -29.30
N LEU A 19 6.10 10.89 -30.40
CA LEU A 19 4.66 10.93 -30.59
C LEU A 19 4.28 9.79 -31.54
N ILE A 20 3.50 8.85 -31.02
CA ILE A 20 3.05 7.67 -31.77
C ILE A 20 1.57 7.83 -32.08
N ASN A 21 1.20 7.83 -33.35
CA ASN A 21 -0.18 7.72 -33.77
C ASN A 21 -0.59 6.25 -33.77
N THR A 22 -1.52 5.86 -32.89
CA THR A 22 -1.95 4.47 -32.74
C THR A 22 -2.80 3.96 -33.89
N GLU A 23 -3.42 4.86 -34.69
CA GLU A 23 -4.24 4.49 -35.83
C GLU A 23 -3.40 4.24 -37.11
N THR A 24 -2.42 5.11 -37.35
CA THR A 24 -1.57 5.04 -38.57
C THR A 24 -0.24 4.36 -38.33
N GLY A 25 0.18 4.16 -37.06
CA GLY A 25 1.48 3.64 -36.68
C GLY A 25 2.62 4.63 -36.93
N SER A 26 2.35 5.86 -37.34
CA SER A 26 3.38 6.87 -37.60
C SER A 26 4.04 7.32 -36.30
N VAL A 27 5.37 7.51 -36.34
CA VAL A 27 6.18 7.96 -35.20
C VAL A 27 6.87 9.26 -35.56
N LYS A 28 6.61 10.31 -34.76
CA LYS A 28 7.38 11.57 -34.83
C LYS A 28 8.29 11.65 -33.60
N GLN A 29 9.57 11.85 -33.84
CA GLN A 29 10.59 11.92 -32.81
C GLN A 29 11.28 13.27 -32.85
N GLN A 30 11.48 13.87 -31.68
CA GLN A 30 12.12 15.16 -31.56
C GLN A 30 12.86 15.27 -30.23
N GLU A 31 14.01 15.95 -30.23
CA GLU A 31 14.70 16.37 -29.01
C GLU A 31 14.01 17.59 -28.44
N VAL A 32 13.65 17.51 -27.14
CA VAL A 32 12.94 18.57 -26.42
C VAL A 32 13.76 19.00 -25.22
N PHE A 33 14.00 20.30 -25.10
CA PHE A 33 14.61 20.89 -23.92
C PHE A 33 13.65 20.87 -22.72
N MET A 34 14.09 20.27 -21.61
CA MET A 34 13.26 20.11 -20.38
C MET A 34 13.59 21.10 -19.27
N GLY A 35 14.57 21.96 -19.48
CA GLY A 35 14.99 22.97 -18.51
C GLY A 35 16.42 22.77 -18.02
N ASP A 36 16.88 23.75 -17.25
CA ASP A 36 18.15 23.69 -16.54
C ASP A 36 17.94 23.12 -15.15
N PHE A 37 18.62 22.01 -14.86
CA PHE A 37 18.55 21.34 -13.58
C PHE A 37 19.79 21.66 -12.75
N PRO A 38 19.61 22.07 -11.46
CA PRO A 38 20.74 22.34 -10.58
C PRO A 38 21.57 21.08 -10.35
N LEU A 39 22.89 21.24 -10.41
CA LEU A 39 23.86 20.19 -10.14
C LEU A 39 24.35 20.26 -8.71
N MET A 40 24.49 19.10 -8.07
CA MET A 40 25.10 18.99 -6.76
C MET A 40 26.61 19.11 -6.86
N THR A 41 27.24 19.86 -5.97
CA THR A 41 28.68 19.93 -5.82
C THR A 41 29.22 18.69 -5.11
N GLU A 42 30.54 18.48 -5.12
CA GLU A 42 31.19 17.39 -4.38
C GLU A 42 30.94 17.45 -2.87
N GLN A 43 30.69 18.65 -2.32
CA GLN A 43 30.37 18.85 -0.91
C GLN A 43 28.87 18.63 -0.58
N GLY A 44 28.04 18.25 -1.56
CA GLY A 44 26.62 18.03 -1.37
C GLY A 44 25.78 19.30 -1.32
N THR A 45 26.27 20.39 -1.88
CA THR A 45 25.61 21.70 -1.92
C THR A 45 25.12 22.04 -3.33
N PHE A 46 24.25 23.05 -3.43
CA PHE A 46 23.78 23.61 -4.69
C PHE A 46 24.13 25.10 -4.74
N VAL A 47 24.55 25.58 -5.89
CA VAL A 47 24.82 27.02 -6.09
C VAL A 47 23.66 27.63 -6.86
N ILE A 48 22.85 28.46 -6.20
CA ILE A 48 21.68 29.13 -6.74
C ILE A 48 21.84 30.65 -6.56
N ASN A 49 21.82 31.38 -7.69
CA ASN A 49 22.06 32.81 -7.71
C ASN A 49 23.35 33.21 -6.96
N GLY A 50 24.42 32.44 -7.16
CA GLY A 50 25.70 32.63 -6.51
C GLY A 50 25.79 32.19 -5.05
N ALA A 51 24.68 31.91 -4.40
CA ALA A 51 24.63 31.46 -3.01
C ALA A 51 24.69 29.92 -2.93
N GLU A 52 25.57 29.42 -2.08
CA GLU A 52 25.68 28.01 -1.79
C GLU A 52 24.58 27.61 -0.80
N ARG A 53 23.76 26.62 -1.19
CA ARG A 53 22.62 26.15 -0.43
C ARG A 53 22.68 24.65 -0.19
N VAL A 54 22.05 24.20 0.88
CA VAL A 54 21.93 22.79 1.25
C VAL A 54 20.46 22.45 1.42
N ILE A 55 20.04 21.30 0.86
CA ILE A 55 18.73 20.74 1.15
C ILE A 55 18.84 19.95 2.44
N VAL A 56 18.13 20.41 3.48
CA VAL A 56 18.14 19.76 4.80
C VAL A 56 17.37 18.44 4.73
N SER A 57 18.00 17.38 5.18
CA SER A 57 17.35 16.06 5.32
C SER A 57 16.18 16.16 6.31
N GLN A 58 15.10 15.46 6.02
CA GLN A 58 13.91 15.44 6.85
C GLN A 58 13.75 14.11 7.57
N LEU A 59 13.41 14.16 8.85
CA LEU A 59 13.03 12.99 9.62
C LEU A 59 11.51 12.81 9.53
N VAL A 60 11.08 11.70 8.93
CA VAL A 60 9.68 11.40 8.68
C VAL A 60 9.30 10.04 9.24
N ARG A 61 7.99 9.82 9.46
CA ARG A 61 7.51 8.50 9.84
C ARG A 61 7.70 7.52 8.68
N SER A 62 8.27 6.35 8.99
CA SER A 62 8.43 5.28 8.00
C SER A 62 7.06 4.75 7.54
N PRO A 63 6.88 4.36 6.28
CA PRO A 63 5.65 3.70 5.87
C PRO A 63 5.46 2.40 6.66
N GLY A 64 4.21 2.13 7.05
CA GLY A 64 3.86 0.97 7.87
C GLY A 64 2.45 1.07 8.45
N ALA A 65 2.03 0.05 9.17
CA ALA A 65 0.81 0.02 9.94
C ALA A 65 1.15 0.24 11.42
N TYR A 66 0.63 1.31 12.01
CA TYR A 66 0.91 1.72 13.38
C TYR A 66 -0.35 1.64 14.23
N TYR A 67 -0.19 1.18 15.46
CA TYR A 67 -1.27 1.00 16.41
C TYR A 67 -0.94 1.73 17.69
N THR A 68 -1.88 2.52 18.19
CA THR A 68 -1.74 3.30 19.42
C THR A 68 -2.93 3.05 20.34
N GLU A 69 -2.68 3.21 21.61
CA GLU A 69 -3.71 3.14 22.66
C GLU A 69 -3.92 4.54 23.23
N THR A 70 -5.18 4.87 23.47
CA THR A 70 -5.60 6.07 24.20
C THR A 70 -6.60 5.68 25.27
N VAL A 71 -6.63 6.42 26.38
CA VAL A 71 -7.58 6.20 27.44
C VAL A 71 -8.61 7.34 27.41
N ASP A 72 -9.89 7.01 27.39
CA ASP A 72 -10.95 8.00 27.42
C ASP A 72 -11.13 8.61 28.83
N LYS A 73 -12.02 9.60 28.95
CA LYS A 73 -12.29 10.29 30.23
C LYS A 73 -12.89 9.39 31.30
N VAL A 74 -13.41 8.23 30.91
CA VAL A 74 -14.02 7.21 31.79
C VAL A 74 -13.04 6.10 32.14
N GLY A 75 -11.83 6.14 31.61
CA GLY A 75 -10.79 5.14 31.86
C GLY A 75 -10.83 3.92 30.91
N ARG A 76 -11.60 3.96 29.83
CA ARG A 76 -11.64 2.89 28.84
C ARG A 76 -10.47 3.00 27.88
N ARG A 77 -9.86 1.86 27.56
CA ARG A 77 -8.78 1.74 26.57
C ARG A 77 -9.38 1.73 25.16
N LEU A 78 -9.03 2.71 24.37
CA LEU A 78 -9.42 2.84 22.97
C LEU A 78 -8.20 2.64 22.08
N PHE A 79 -8.36 1.89 21.01
CA PHE A 79 -7.27 1.56 20.10
C PHE A 79 -7.48 2.24 18.75
N ASN A 80 -6.41 2.79 18.22
CA ASN A 80 -6.37 3.47 16.93
C ASN A 80 -5.27 2.89 16.06
N SER A 81 -5.45 2.97 14.76
CA SER A 81 -4.46 2.55 13.79
C SER A 81 -4.26 3.60 12.71
N GLN A 82 -3.04 3.72 12.23
CA GLN A 82 -2.69 4.53 11.07
C GLN A 82 -1.88 3.68 10.09
N VAL A 83 -2.44 3.46 8.92
CA VAL A 83 -1.78 2.79 7.80
C VAL A 83 -1.21 3.86 6.89
N ILE A 84 0.11 3.99 6.90
CA ILE A 84 0.85 5.08 6.25
C ILE A 84 1.64 4.51 5.07
N PRO A 85 1.34 4.93 3.82
CA PRO A 85 2.19 4.60 2.68
C PRO A 85 3.40 5.54 2.59
N ASN A 86 4.36 5.19 1.76
CA ASN A 86 5.40 6.12 1.35
C ASN A 86 4.82 7.24 0.48
N ARG A 87 3.84 6.88 -0.36
CA ARG A 87 3.06 7.80 -1.20
C ARG A 87 1.66 7.23 -1.42
N GLY A 88 0.62 8.04 -1.17
CA GLY A 88 -0.78 7.64 -1.35
C GLY A 88 -1.67 8.10 -0.23
N ALA A 89 -2.93 7.68 -0.26
CA ALA A 89 -3.92 7.99 0.75
C ALA A 89 -3.63 7.27 2.07
N TRP A 90 -3.74 7.99 3.17
CA TRP A 90 -3.67 7.39 4.50
C TRP A 90 -4.98 6.67 4.81
N LEU A 91 -4.86 5.55 5.51
CA LEU A 91 -5.99 4.80 6.01
C LEU A 91 -5.87 4.73 7.53
N GLU A 92 -6.85 5.26 8.22
CA GLU A 92 -6.87 5.30 9.68
C GLU A 92 -8.06 4.50 10.20
N TYR A 93 -7.85 3.78 11.28
CA TYR A 93 -8.92 3.09 11.99
C TYR A 93 -9.01 3.60 13.42
N GLU A 94 -10.21 3.74 13.93
CA GLU A 94 -10.46 4.16 15.32
C GLU A 94 -11.59 3.37 15.95
N THR A 95 -11.47 3.07 17.23
CA THR A 95 -12.56 2.55 18.06
C THR A 95 -13.12 3.71 18.89
N ASP A 96 -14.42 3.94 18.83
CA ASP A 96 -15.04 4.98 19.65
C ASP A 96 -15.46 4.47 21.05
N SER A 97 -15.95 5.38 21.89
CA SER A 97 -16.42 5.06 23.23
C SER A 97 -17.66 4.15 23.29
N ASN A 98 -18.35 3.96 22.17
CA ASN A 98 -19.49 3.07 22.02
C ASN A 98 -19.10 1.71 21.42
N GLU A 99 -17.80 1.42 21.37
CA GLU A 99 -17.27 0.18 20.81
C GLU A 99 -17.63 -0.03 19.33
N ILE A 100 -17.68 1.05 18.56
CA ILE A 100 -17.89 1.03 17.11
C ILE A 100 -16.57 1.28 16.40
N LEU A 101 -16.30 0.49 15.37
CA LEU A 101 -15.10 0.58 14.55
C LEU A 101 -15.33 1.50 13.35
N TYR A 102 -14.53 2.54 13.27
CA TYR A 102 -14.54 3.51 12.17
C TYR A 102 -13.27 3.48 11.36
N THR A 103 -13.38 3.89 10.11
CA THR A 103 -12.25 4.15 9.22
C THR A 103 -12.31 5.57 8.67
N LYS A 104 -11.15 6.16 8.43
CA LYS A 104 -10.97 7.42 7.70
C LYS A 104 -10.03 7.19 6.55
N ILE A 105 -10.39 7.70 5.39
CA ILE A 105 -9.58 7.65 4.19
C ILE A 105 -9.10 9.06 3.90
N ASP A 106 -7.78 9.26 3.92
CA ASP A 106 -7.12 10.54 3.60
C ASP A 106 -7.66 11.74 4.39
N ARG A 107 -7.85 11.56 5.71
CA ARG A 107 -8.34 12.59 6.66
C ARG A 107 -9.78 13.07 6.42
N GLN A 108 -10.55 12.38 5.59
CA GLN A 108 -11.96 12.68 5.36
C GLN A 108 -12.82 12.24 6.58
N ARG A 109 -14.13 12.53 6.50
CA ARG A 109 -15.08 12.13 7.54
C ARG A 109 -15.09 10.62 7.74
N LYS A 110 -15.21 10.19 8.98
CA LYS A 110 -15.21 8.78 9.36
C LYS A 110 -16.39 8.01 8.73
N LEU A 111 -16.12 6.77 8.38
CA LEU A 111 -17.03 5.75 7.88
C LEU A 111 -16.97 4.55 8.82
N HIS A 112 -18.00 3.70 8.83
CA HIS A 112 -17.88 2.42 9.50
C HIS A 112 -16.85 1.52 8.81
N VAL A 113 -16.09 0.76 9.55
CA VAL A 113 -15.12 -0.20 8.98
C VAL A 113 -15.83 -1.21 8.07
N THR A 114 -17.03 -1.61 8.43
CA THR A 114 -17.88 -2.52 7.65
C THR A 114 -18.25 -1.96 6.28
N THR A 115 -18.44 -0.64 6.14
CA THR A 115 -18.63 0.01 4.84
C THR A 115 -17.41 -0.20 3.93
N LEU A 116 -16.19 -0.08 4.47
CA LEU A 116 -14.96 -0.36 3.71
C LEU A 116 -14.88 -1.84 3.33
N LEU A 117 -15.18 -2.76 4.24
CA LEU A 117 -15.17 -4.20 3.96
C LEU A 117 -16.18 -4.59 2.86
N ARG A 118 -17.38 -3.99 2.86
CA ARG A 118 -18.37 -4.17 1.80
C ARG A 118 -17.83 -3.67 0.45
N ALA A 119 -17.21 -2.51 0.44
CA ALA A 119 -16.59 -1.95 -0.77
C ALA A 119 -15.45 -2.83 -1.32
N LEU A 120 -14.78 -3.62 -0.48
CA LEU A 120 -13.77 -4.58 -0.88
C LEU A 120 -14.35 -5.90 -1.41
N GLY A 121 -15.67 -6.09 -1.38
CA GLY A 121 -16.36 -7.26 -1.94
C GLY A 121 -17.06 -8.16 -0.92
N TYR A 122 -16.94 -7.91 0.38
CA TYR A 122 -17.65 -8.66 1.43
C TYR A 122 -19.03 -8.06 1.67
N SER A 123 -19.98 -8.45 0.82
CA SER A 123 -21.28 -7.78 0.69
C SER A 123 -22.19 -7.94 1.91
N SER A 124 -22.34 -9.16 2.41
CA SER A 124 -23.27 -9.49 3.51
C SER A 124 -22.61 -9.44 4.89
N ASP A 125 -23.43 -9.24 5.92
CA ASP A 125 -22.99 -9.32 7.31
C ASP A 125 -22.37 -10.68 7.63
N ALA A 126 -22.96 -11.76 7.11
CA ALA A 126 -22.48 -13.12 7.31
C ALA A 126 -21.06 -13.30 6.74
N GLN A 127 -20.76 -12.76 5.57
CA GLN A 127 -19.41 -12.80 4.98
C GLN A 127 -18.39 -12.05 5.82
N ILE A 128 -18.76 -10.89 6.37
CA ILE A 128 -17.88 -10.09 7.23
C ILE A 128 -17.62 -10.83 8.56
N LEU A 129 -18.64 -11.41 9.17
CA LEU A 129 -18.49 -12.18 10.41
C LEU A 129 -17.71 -13.48 10.22
N GLU A 130 -17.88 -14.15 9.09
CA GLU A 130 -17.08 -15.32 8.73
C GLU A 130 -15.60 -14.96 8.54
N LEU A 131 -15.33 -13.81 7.90
CA LEU A 131 -13.97 -13.33 7.64
C LEU A 131 -13.23 -12.96 8.92
N LEU A 132 -13.82 -12.13 9.77
CA LEU A 132 -13.17 -11.51 10.92
C LEU A 132 -13.54 -12.13 12.27
N GLY A 133 -14.53 -13.01 12.30
CA GLY A 133 -15.08 -13.63 13.52
C GLY A 133 -16.21 -12.80 14.14
N GLU A 134 -16.94 -13.46 15.03
CA GLU A 134 -18.11 -12.89 15.73
C GLU A 134 -17.69 -12.10 16.98
N GLU A 135 -17.02 -10.97 16.77
CA GLU A 135 -16.58 -10.08 17.84
C GLU A 135 -17.61 -8.96 18.09
N GLU A 136 -17.81 -8.60 19.35
CA GLU A 136 -18.89 -7.71 19.79
C GLU A 136 -18.82 -6.32 19.12
N ARG A 137 -17.63 -5.72 19.04
CA ARG A 137 -17.45 -4.41 18.40
C ARG A 137 -17.78 -4.45 16.91
N LEU A 138 -17.47 -5.57 16.24
CA LEU A 138 -17.82 -5.77 14.83
C LEU A 138 -19.33 -5.88 14.66
N LYS A 139 -20.01 -6.62 15.53
CA LYS A 139 -21.49 -6.73 15.54
C LYS A 139 -22.13 -5.36 15.77
N ASN A 140 -21.67 -4.61 16.77
CA ASN A 140 -22.15 -3.25 17.04
C ASN A 140 -21.95 -2.32 15.84
N THR A 141 -20.84 -2.47 15.12
CA THR A 141 -20.56 -1.69 13.92
C THR A 141 -21.51 -2.06 12.77
N LEU A 142 -21.78 -3.35 12.57
CA LEU A 142 -22.73 -3.82 11.56
C LEU A 142 -24.15 -3.29 11.81
N GLU A 143 -24.60 -3.23 13.05
CA GLU A 143 -25.92 -2.67 13.42
C GLU A 143 -26.03 -1.17 13.11
N LYS A 144 -24.93 -0.44 13.14
CA LYS A 144 -24.89 1.01 12.91
C LYS A 144 -24.57 1.39 11.47
N ASP A 145 -24.04 0.46 10.69
CA ASP A 145 -23.69 0.68 9.29
C ASP A 145 -24.95 0.81 8.43
N PRO A 146 -25.18 1.94 7.75
CA PRO A 146 -26.35 2.12 6.88
C PRO A 146 -26.23 1.38 5.55
N THR A 147 -25.09 0.76 5.24
CA THR A 147 -24.86 0.05 3.97
C THR A 147 -25.15 -1.45 4.13
N HIS A 148 -25.59 -2.09 3.06
CA HIS A 148 -26.02 -3.50 3.10
C HIS A 148 -25.35 -4.37 2.02
N ASP A 149 -24.72 -3.76 1.04
CA ASP A 149 -24.03 -4.47 -0.03
C ASP A 149 -22.77 -3.74 -0.51
N THR A 150 -22.05 -4.35 -1.45
CA THR A 150 -20.82 -3.80 -2.04
C THR A 150 -21.03 -2.48 -2.76
N VAL A 151 -22.13 -2.34 -3.48
CA VAL A 151 -22.44 -1.12 -4.26
C VAL A 151 -22.72 0.05 -3.34
N GLU A 152 -23.54 -0.17 -2.31
CA GLU A 152 -23.83 0.86 -1.28
C GLU A 152 -22.56 1.28 -0.53
N GLY A 153 -21.69 0.32 -0.20
CA GLY A 153 -20.40 0.60 0.43
C GLY A 153 -19.50 1.47 -0.44
N LEU A 154 -19.38 1.16 -1.72
CA LEU A 154 -18.62 1.95 -2.70
C LEU A 154 -19.18 3.37 -2.85
N ILE A 155 -20.49 3.49 -2.97
CA ILE A 155 -21.20 4.77 -3.11
C ILE A 155 -21.01 5.64 -1.87
N GLU A 156 -21.09 5.06 -0.67
CA GLU A 156 -20.89 5.80 0.57
C GLU A 156 -19.46 6.34 0.69
N ILE A 157 -18.45 5.55 0.32
CA ILE A 157 -17.06 6.02 0.24
C ILE A 157 -16.91 7.16 -0.76
N TYR A 158 -17.52 7.02 -1.95
CA TYR A 158 -17.47 8.05 -2.97
C TYR A 158 -18.07 9.38 -2.49
N LYS A 159 -19.24 9.35 -1.85
CA LYS A 159 -19.89 10.55 -1.28
C LYS A 159 -19.01 11.27 -0.25
N ARG A 160 -18.23 10.51 0.53
CA ARG A 160 -17.32 11.08 1.52
C ARG A 160 -16.08 11.71 0.89
N GLN A 161 -15.56 11.08 -0.16
CA GLN A 161 -14.36 11.55 -0.86
C GLN A 161 -14.65 12.72 -1.81
N ARG A 162 -15.84 12.74 -2.41
CA ARG A 162 -16.27 13.74 -3.39
C ARG A 162 -17.66 14.27 -3.09
N PRO A 163 -17.78 15.13 -2.05
CA PRO A 163 -19.06 15.71 -1.68
C PRO A 163 -19.64 16.56 -2.83
N GLY A 164 -20.90 16.35 -3.14
CA GLY A 164 -21.62 17.13 -4.16
C GLY A 164 -21.55 16.57 -5.58
N GLU A 165 -20.75 15.54 -5.84
CA GLU A 165 -20.77 14.84 -7.13
C GLU A 165 -21.81 13.69 -7.08
N PRO A 166 -22.61 13.47 -8.16
CA PRO A 166 -23.53 12.33 -8.20
C PRO A 166 -22.74 11.01 -8.26
N PRO A 167 -22.97 10.08 -7.30
CA PRO A 167 -22.25 8.83 -7.28
C PRO A 167 -22.83 7.84 -8.29
N THR A 168 -21.95 7.15 -9.02
CA THR A 168 -22.28 5.96 -9.79
C THR A 168 -21.40 4.80 -9.34
N GLU A 169 -21.83 3.56 -9.54
CA GLU A 169 -21.03 2.40 -9.18
C GLU A 169 -19.67 2.41 -9.88
N GLU A 170 -19.64 2.71 -11.17
CA GLU A 170 -18.41 2.77 -11.96
C GLU A 170 -17.45 3.85 -11.45
N SER A 171 -17.94 5.08 -11.19
CA SER A 171 -17.10 6.16 -10.66
C SER A 171 -16.57 5.85 -9.27
N ALA A 172 -17.35 5.17 -8.43
CA ALA A 172 -16.93 4.74 -7.11
C ALA A 172 -15.85 3.63 -7.17
N ARG A 173 -16.00 2.65 -8.06
CA ARG A 173 -14.97 1.62 -8.30
C ARG A 173 -13.67 2.24 -8.82
N ASN A 174 -13.76 3.14 -9.78
CA ASN A 174 -12.62 3.86 -10.32
C ASN A 174 -11.91 4.70 -9.26
N LEU A 175 -12.66 5.33 -8.35
CA LEU A 175 -12.08 6.07 -7.23
C LEU A 175 -11.31 5.16 -6.27
N MET A 176 -11.89 4.04 -5.85
CA MET A 176 -11.22 3.06 -4.98
C MET A 176 -9.95 2.52 -5.63
N THR A 177 -10.00 2.17 -6.91
CA THR A 177 -8.84 1.73 -7.67
C THR A 177 -7.77 2.83 -7.71
N ALA A 178 -8.15 4.08 -7.97
CA ALA A 178 -7.24 5.21 -8.04
C ALA A 178 -6.59 5.55 -6.68
N LEU A 179 -7.30 5.35 -5.58
CA LEU A 179 -6.79 5.64 -4.23
C LEU A 179 -5.78 4.59 -3.75
N PHE A 180 -6.01 3.30 -4.02
CA PHE A 180 -5.31 2.21 -3.36
C PHE A 180 -4.58 1.24 -4.30
N PHE A 181 -5.11 0.96 -5.50
CA PHE A 181 -4.68 -0.18 -6.32
C PHE A 181 -3.93 0.18 -7.61
N VAL A 182 -3.54 1.43 -7.79
CA VAL A 182 -2.72 1.88 -8.94
C VAL A 182 -1.38 2.43 -8.50
N LYS A 183 -0.50 2.67 -9.46
CA LYS A 183 0.86 3.19 -9.30
C LYS A 183 1.01 4.47 -8.44
N ARG A 184 -0.08 5.14 -8.09
CA ARG A 184 -0.07 6.31 -7.21
C ARG A 184 0.09 5.95 -5.74
N TYR A 185 -0.36 4.76 -5.32
CA TYR A 185 -0.14 4.23 -3.99
C TYR A 185 1.15 3.42 -3.97
N ASP A 186 2.07 3.79 -3.14
CA ASP A 186 3.39 3.16 -3.06
C ASP A 186 3.81 3.01 -1.59
N LEU A 187 3.99 1.77 -1.18
CA LEU A 187 4.53 1.42 0.14
C LEU A 187 6.06 1.52 0.18
N ALA A 188 6.71 1.56 -0.97
CA ALA A 188 8.11 1.24 -1.12
C ALA A 188 8.46 -0.18 -0.56
N ARG A 189 9.72 -0.57 -0.66
CA ARG A 189 10.19 -1.87 -0.13
C ARG A 189 10.08 -1.93 1.39
N VAL A 190 10.46 -0.86 2.07
CA VAL A 190 10.41 -0.78 3.54
C VAL A 190 8.98 -0.90 4.05
N GLY A 191 8.02 -0.22 3.41
CA GLY A 191 6.61 -0.29 3.79
C GLY A 191 6.05 -1.70 3.62
N ARG A 192 6.32 -2.35 2.47
CA ARG A 192 5.87 -3.73 2.23
C ARG A 192 6.46 -4.69 3.26
N TYR A 193 7.75 -4.58 3.57
CA TYR A 193 8.38 -5.39 4.61
C TYR A 193 7.71 -5.18 5.99
N LYS A 194 7.49 -3.92 6.39
CA LYS A 194 6.84 -3.61 7.68
C LYS A 194 5.39 -4.09 7.74
N PHE A 195 4.65 -3.98 6.64
CA PHE A 195 3.29 -4.55 6.55
C PHE A 195 3.30 -6.06 6.75
N ASN A 196 4.16 -6.77 6.03
CA ASN A 196 4.24 -8.22 6.12
C ASN A 196 4.66 -8.67 7.52
N TYR A 197 5.62 -7.99 8.12
CA TYR A 197 6.06 -8.28 9.49
C TYR A 197 4.95 -8.03 10.52
N LYS A 198 4.21 -6.92 10.40
CA LYS A 198 3.16 -6.52 11.35
C LYS A 198 1.86 -7.30 11.15
N LEU A 199 1.42 -7.45 9.91
CA LEU A 199 0.12 -8.01 9.54
C LEU A 199 0.14 -9.52 9.30
N GLY A 200 1.30 -10.16 9.32
CA GLY A 200 1.41 -11.61 9.33
C GLY A 200 0.76 -12.22 10.58
N ILE A 201 0.30 -13.46 10.48
CA ILE A 201 -0.35 -14.12 11.61
C ILE A 201 0.65 -14.74 12.58
N GLY A 202 1.85 -15.11 12.15
CA GLY A 202 2.82 -15.84 12.95
C GLY A 202 3.13 -15.21 14.29
N ALA A 203 3.54 -13.94 14.29
CA ALA A 203 3.85 -13.20 15.50
C ALA A 203 2.65 -12.99 16.44
N ARG A 204 1.42 -13.02 15.90
CA ARG A 204 0.18 -12.87 16.68
C ARG A 204 -0.34 -14.19 17.24
N LEU A 205 0.01 -15.32 16.62
CA LEU A 205 -0.36 -16.65 17.09
C LEU A 205 0.58 -17.21 18.14
N GLU A 206 1.84 -16.73 18.18
CA GLU A 206 2.84 -17.18 19.14
C GLU A 206 2.33 -17.03 20.58
N GLY A 207 2.40 -18.14 21.34
CA GLY A 207 1.94 -18.19 22.73
C GLY A 207 0.43 -18.23 22.93
N LYS A 208 -0.36 -18.36 21.87
CA LYS A 208 -1.83 -18.50 21.95
C LYS A 208 -2.24 -19.96 21.81
N THR A 209 -3.44 -20.28 22.27
CA THR A 209 -4.03 -21.62 22.16
C THR A 209 -4.99 -21.64 20.97
N ALA A 210 -4.83 -22.61 20.08
CA ALA A 210 -5.75 -22.80 18.95
C ALA A 210 -7.16 -23.11 19.44
N ALA A 211 -8.16 -22.40 18.95
CA ALA A 211 -9.56 -22.64 19.25
C ALA A 211 -10.27 -23.46 18.15
N GLU A 212 -9.53 -23.86 17.15
CA GLU A 212 -9.98 -24.76 16.07
C GLU A 212 -8.81 -25.56 15.52
N THR A 213 -9.11 -26.63 14.77
CA THR A 213 -8.09 -27.36 14.01
C THR A 213 -7.63 -26.51 12.84
N VAL A 214 -6.32 -26.27 12.75
CA VAL A 214 -5.67 -25.49 11.69
C VAL A 214 -5.13 -26.45 10.63
N VAL A 215 -5.52 -26.22 9.38
CA VAL A 215 -5.21 -27.10 8.24
C VAL A 215 -4.44 -26.30 7.19
N ASP A 216 -3.42 -26.95 6.59
CA ASP A 216 -2.73 -26.40 5.42
C ASP A 216 -3.71 -26.31 4.25
N PRO A 217 -3.97 -25.09 3.70
CA PRO A 217 -4.96 -24.90 2.64
C PRO A 217 -4.60 -25.60 1.33
N ARG A 218 -3.33 -25.96 1.12
CA ARG A 218 -2.84 -26.61 -0.09
C ARG A 218 -2.86 -28.13 0.02
N THR A 219 -2.41 -28.67 1.14
CA THR A 219 -2.20 -30.13 1.30
C THR A 219 -3.30 -30.80 2.12
N GLY A 220 -4.07 -30.05 2.90
CA GLY A 220 -5.03 -30.60 3.85
C GLY A 220 -4.41 -31.20 5.12
N GLU A 221 -3.08 -31.08 5.31
CA GLU A 221 -2.38 -31.53 6.50
C GLU A 221 -2.82 -30.72 7.73
N ILE A 222 -3.05 -31.39 8.85
CA ILE A 222 -3.34 -30.74 10.13
C ILE A 222 -2.05 -30.15 10.68
N LEU A 223 -2.00 -28.83 10.81
CA LEU A 223 -0.86 -28.08 11.37
C LEU A 223 -0.96 -27.93 12.89
N ALA A 224 -2.17 -27.68 13.40
CA ALA A 224 -2.44 -27.59 14.83
C ALA A 224 -3.83 -28.16 15.13
N GLU A 225 -3.97 -28.84 16.26
CA GLU A 225 -5.26 -29.32 16.75
C GLU A 225 -5.92 -28.30 17.67
N GLU A 226 -7.23 -28.37 17.80
CA GLU A 226 -7.98 -27.55 18.76
C GLU A 226 -7.45 -27.79 20.20
N GLY A 227 -7.23 -26.71 20.93
CA GLY A 227 -6.66 -26.74 22.28
C GLY A 227 -5.14 -26.80 22.35
N GLN A 228 -4.45 -26.92 21.23
CA GLN A 228 -2.99 -26.95 21.17
C GLN A 228 -2.39 -25.56 21.39
N LEU A 229 -1.35 -25.47 22.22
CA LEU A 229 -0.55 -24.26 22.36
C LEU A 229 0.30 -24.08 21.11
N ILE A 230 0.26 -22.90 20.54
CA ILE A 230 1.03 -22.54 19.35
C ILE A 230 2.34 -21.91 19.81
N ASP A 231 3.44 -22.63 19.67
CA ASP A 231 4.78 -22.10 19.85
C ASP A 231 5.23 -21.28 18.63
N ARG A 232 6.41 -20.69 18.73
CA ARG A 232 6.94 -19.84 17.68
C ARG A 232 7.15 -20.57 16.35
N GLU A 233 7.69 -21.77 16.40
CA GLU A 233 7.97 -22.57 15.19
C GLU A 233 6.67 -22.92 14.47
N LEU A 234 5.69 -23.41 15.20
CA LEU A 234 4.37 -23.73 14.67
C LEU A 234 3.64 -22.50 14.14
N ALA A 235 3.73 -21.35 14.83
CA ALA A 235 3.11 -20.11 14.42
C ALA A 235 3.60 -19.65 13.02
N PHE A 236 4.91 -19.66 12.80
CA PHE A 236 5.49 -19.29 11.51
C PHE A 236 5.31 -20.38 10.45
N ARG A 237 5.21 -21.65 10.82
CA ARG A 237 4.82 -22.73 9.92
C ARG A 237 3.38 -22.55 9.40
N ILE A 238 2.44 -22.14 10.26
CA ILE A 238 1.07 -21.79 9.89
C ILE A 238 1.07 -20.59 8.94
N GLU A 239 1.83 -19.54 9.25
CA GLU A 239 1.95 -18.37 8.39
C GLU A 239 2.47 -18.72 6.99
N ASN A 240 3.56 -19.48 6.92
CA ASN A 240 4.18 -19.90 5.66
C ASN A 240 3.37 -20.96 4.89
N ALA A 241 2.40 -21.61 5.51
CA ALA A 241 1.43 -22.46 4.82
C ALA A 241 0.36 -21.66 4.05
N GLY A 242 0.30 -20.34 4.23
CA GLY A 242 -0.67 -19.48 3.55
C GLY A 242 -2.05 -19.46 4.18
N VAL A 243 -2.17 -19.86 5.44
CA VAL A 243 -3.43 -19.84 6.19
C VAL A 243 -3.94 -18.41 6.33
N LEU A 244 -5.17 -18.16 5.90
CA LEU A 244 -5.78 -16.81 5.95
C LEU A 244 -6.03 -16.35 7.38
N GLY A 245 -6.61 -17.21 8.20
CA GLY A 245 -6.97 -16.87 9.56
C GLY A 245 -7.11 -18.09 10.46
N VAL A 246 -6.93 -17.87 11.75
CA VAL A 246 -6.97 -18.89 12.79
C VAL A 246 -7.78 -18.36 13.96
N TYR A 247 -8.68 -19.18 14.51
CA TYR A 247 -9.32 -18.89 15.78
C TYR A 247 -8.39 -19.28 16.93
N VAL A 248 -8.21 -18.35 17.86
CA VAL A 248 -7.47 -18.56 19.10
C VAL A 248 -8.36 -18.33 20.30
N SER A 249 -8.07 -19.01 21.40
CA SER A 249 -8.78 -18.84 22.67
C SER A 249 -7.98 -17.88 23.56
N VAL A 250 -8.62 -16.81 23.98
CA VAL A 250 -8.08 -15.83 24.95
C VAL A 250 -9.16 -15.53 25.98
N ASN A 251 -8.87 -15.81 27.27
CA ASN A 251 -9.83 -15.60 28.37
C ASN A 251 -11.22 -16.18 28.07
N GLU A 252 -11.26 -17.43 27.63
CA GLU A 252 -12.49 -18.17 27.26
C GLU A 252 -13.25 -17.59 26.06
N LYS A 253 -12.73 -16.53 25.42
CA LYS A 253 -13.28 -15.96 24.20
C LYS A 253 -12.57 -16.52 22.99
N ARG A 254 -13.32 -16.79 21.95
CA ARG A 254 -12.82 -17.25 20.66
C ARG A 254 -12.60 -16.07 19.73
N ILE A 255 -11.36 -15.76 19.41
CA ILE A 255 -10.97 -14.60 18.60
C ILE A 255 -10.34 -15.07 17.30
N ARG A 256 -10.80 -14.53 16.16
CA ARG A 256 -10.21 -14.82 14.85
C ARG A 256 -9.04 -13.87 14.57
N VAL A 257 -7.91 -14.44 14.25
CA VAL A 257 -6.70 -13.72 13.81
C VAL A 257 -6.56 -13.90 12.31
N VAL A 258 -6.64 -12.82 11.55
CA VAL A 258 -6.54 -12.83 10.08
C VAL A 258 -5.28 -12.11 9.65
N GLY A 259 -4.48 -12.76 8.79
CA GLY A 259 -3.26 -12.20 8.23
C GLY A 259 -3.42 -11.73 6.79
N ASN A 260 -2.36 -11.18 6.24
CA ASN A 260 -2.31 -10.72 4.85
C ASN A 260 -1.76 -11.76 3.86
N GLN A 261 -1.56 -12.99 4.30
CA GLN A 261 -1.13 -14.14 3.47
C GLN A 261 0.17 -13.92 2.69
N PHE A 262 1.14 -13.25 3.26
CA PHE A 262 2.49 -13.22 2.70
C PHE A 262 3.32 -14.36 3.29
N VAL A 263 3.97 -15.11 2.41
CA VAL A 263 4.71 -16.34 2.74
C VAL A 263 6.15 -16.27 2.25
N ASP A 264 7.01 -17.10 2.82
CA ASP A 264 8.38 -17.31 2.31
C ASP A 264 8.33 -18.21 1.07
N ALA A 265 8.78 -17.68 -0.05
CA ALA A 265 8.83 -18.41 -1.31
C ALA A 265 9.75 -19.65 -1.26
N ALA A 266 10.76 -19.66 -0.39
CA ALA A 266 11.66 -20.80 -0.22
C ALA A 266 10.93 -22.08 0.26
N CYS A 267 9.76 -21.94 0.90
CA CYS A 267 8.95 -23.07 1.32
C CYS A 267 8.22 -23.78 0.14
N TYR A 268 8.20 -23.19 -1.05
CA TYR A 268 7.42 -23.62 -2.21
C TYR A 268 8.27 -23.90 -3.46
N LEU A 269 9.49 -23.39 -3.50
CA LEU A 269 10.40 -23.52 -4.62
C LEU A 269 11.48 -24.56 -4.32
N ASP A 270 11.92 -25.27 -5.34
CA ASP A 270 13.00 -26.25 -5.30
C ASP A 270 14.38 -25.65 -5.64
N PHE A 271 14.45 -24.33 -5.76
CA PHE A 271 15.66 -23.54 -6.00
C PHE A 271 15.65 -22.28 -5.12
N ASP A 272 16.79 -21.57 -5.04
CA ASP A 272 16.89 -20.33 -4.26
C ASP A 272 16.03 -19.23 -4.91
N PRO A 273 15.04 -18.65 -4.19
CA PRO A 273 14.23 -17.54 -4.68
C PRO A 273 15.04 -16.34 -5.20
N LEU A 274 16.26 -16.13 -4.68
CA LEU A 274 17.15 -15.07 -5.14
C LEU A 274 17.58 -15.21 -6.60
N GLU A 275 17.59 -16.43 -7.14
CA GLU A 275 17.94 -16.68 -8.57
C GLU A 275 16.94 -16.01 -9.51
N VAL A 276 15.71 -15.83 -9.10
CA VAL A 276 14.64 -15.17 -9.87
C VAL A 276 14.34 -13.75 -9.37
N GLY A 277 15.16 -13.21 -8.46
CA GLY A 277 15.02 -11.85 -7.94
C GLY A 277 14.00 -11.70 -6.81
N ILE A 278 13.47 -12.79 -6.25
CA ILE A 278 12.59 -12.79 -5.08
C ILE A 278 13.46 -12.72 -3.83
N ASN A 279 13.44 -11.60 -3.12
CA ASN A 279 14.24 -11.35 -1.92
C ASN A 279 13.38 -10.88 -0.71
N GLU A 280 12.09 -11.08 -0.77
CA GLU A 280 11.13 -10.76 0.28
C GLU A 280 9.95 -11.73 0.22
N HIS A 281 9.09 -11.72 1.25
CA HIS A 281 7.89 -12.52 1.26
C HIS A 281 6.96 -12.17 0.09
N VAL A 282 6.27 -13.18 -0.41
CA VAL A 282 5.39 -13.08 -1.57
C VAL A 282 3.93 -13.34 -1.19
N TYR A 283 3.02 -12.77 -1.96
CA TYR A 283 1.58 -12.95 -1.74
C TYR A 283 1.15 -14.36 -2.18
N TYR A 284 0.67 -15.15 -1.22
CA TYR A 284 0.35 -16.56 -1.39
C TYR A 284 -0.61 -16.87 -2.55
N PRO A 285 -1.75 -16.16 -2.72
CA PRO A 285 -2.65 -16.47 -3.83
C PRO A 285 -2.00 -16.34 -5.21
N VAL A 286 -1.19 -15.31 -5.43
CA VAL A 286 -0.46 -15.09 -6.70
C VAL A 286 0.61 -16.16 -6.90
N LEU A 287 1.32 -16.55 -5.84
CA LEU A 287 2.30 -17.64 -5.92
C LEU A 287 1.63 -18.96 -6.28
N MET A 288 0.44 -19.26 -5.72
CA MET A 288 -0.31 -20.48 -6.05
C MET A 288 -0.76 -20.51 -7.51
N ASP A 289 -1.21 -19.38 -8.06
CA ASP A 289 -1.59 -19.24 -9.45
C ASP A 289 -0.40 -19.51 -10.39
N MET A 290 0.80 -19.06 -10.02
CA MET A 290 2.02 -19.33 -10.79
C MET A 290 2.50 -20.77 -10.64
N LEU A 291 2.43 -21.36 -9.44
CA LEU A 291 2.77 -22.75 -9.20
C LEU A 291 1.85 -23.72 -9.96
N ALA A 292 0.58 -23.37 -10.15
CA ALA A 292 -0.34 -24.15 -10.96
C ALA A 292 0.07 -24.26 -12.44
N GLN A 293 0.87 -23.31 -12.94
CA GLN A 293 1.39 -23.31 -14.31
C GLN A 293 2.71 -24.09 -14.46
N LYS A 294 3.35 -24.47 -13.34
CA LYS A 294 4.68 -25.11 -13.34
C LYS A 294 4.72 -26.39 -14.16
N GLU A 295 3.67 -27.23 -14.08
CA GLU A 295 3.62 -28.50 -14.79
C GLU A 295 3.57 -28.36 -16.32
N ALA A 296 3.11 -27.23 -16.84
CA ALA A 296 3.01 -26.93 -18.26
C ALA A 296 4.26 -26.22 -18.82
N LEU A 297 5.23 -25.88 -17.97
CA LEU A 297 6.42 -25.09 -18.32
C LEU A 297 7.71 -25.88 -18.04
N SER A 298 8.77 -25.57 -18.76
CA SER A 298 10.12 -26.00 -18.41
C SER A 298 10.63 -25.21 -17.18
N ASP A 299 11.65 -25.71 -16.52
CA ASP A 299 12.23 -25.04 -15.34
C ASP A 299 12.71 -23.61 -15.67
N ASP A 300 13.31 -23.42 -16.84
CA ASP A 300 13.77 -22.07 -17.27
C ASP A 300 12.60 -21.13 -17.58
N GLU A 301 11.55 -21.62 -18.20
CA GLU A 301 10.32 -20.86 -18.46
C GLU A 301 9.60 -20.50 -17.16
N PHE A 302 9.56 -21.41 -16.20
CA PHE A 302 8.98 -21.15 -14.90
C PHE A 302 9.79 -20.11 -14.09
N LYS A 303 11.13 -20.23 -14.09
CA LYS A 303 12.01 -19.22 -13.49
C LYS A 303 11.80 -17.85 -14.13
N LYS A 304 11.66 -17.80 -15.46
CA LYS A 304 11.37 -16.55 -16.18
C LYS A 304 10.00 -16.00 -15.81
N LEU A 305 8.97 -16.83 -15.70
CA LEU A 305 7.63 -16.42 -15.25
C LEU A 305 7.69 -15.72 -13.89
N LEU A 306 8.39 -16.32 -12.93
CA LEU A 306 8.55 -15.73 -11.60
C LEU A 306 9.33 -14.43 -11.65
N HIS A 307 10.42 -14.38 -12.39
CA HIS A 307 11.26 -13.18 -12.54
C HIS A 307 10.48 -12.01 -13.15
N ASP A 308 9.73 -12.24 -14.20
CA ASP A 308 8.97 -11.21 -14.90
C ASP A 308 7.79 -10.67 -14.04
N ASN A 309 7.33 -11.44 -13.06
CA ASN A 309 6.18 -11.12 -12.21
C ASN A 309 6.55 -10.90 -10.72
N VAL A 310 7.78 -10.58 -10.40
CA VAL A 310 8.22 -10.30 -9.02
C VAL A 310 7.40 -9.18 -8.37
N LEU A 311 7.00 -8.15 -9.13
CA LEU A 311 6.19 -7.05 -8.62
C LEU A 311 4.72 -7.43 -8.39
N GLU A 312 4.22 -8.50 -9.00
CA GLU A 312 2.89 -9.05 -8.71
C GLU A 312 2.93 -9.95 -7.48
N LEU A 313 4.03 -10.69 -7.30
CA LEU A 313 4.27 -11.51 -6.12
C LEU A 313 4.47 -10.66 -4.86
N SER A 314 5.16 -9.53 -4.97
CA SER A 314 5.37 -8.59 -3.87
C SER A 314 4.99 -7.17 -4.28
N PRO A 315 3.67 -6.87 -4.34
CA PRO A 315 3.16 -5.59 -4.82
C PRO A 315 3.54 -4.44 -3.89
N ARG A 316 3.83 -3.29 -4.49
CA ARG A 316 4.16 -2.06 -3.77
C ARG A 316 2.93 -1.23 -3.38
N HIS A 317 1.77 -1.60 -3.85
CA HIS A 317 0.50 -1.00 -3.41
C HIS A 317 -0.14 -1.84 -2.28
N ILE A 318 -1.09 -1.25 -1.59
CA ILE A 318 -1.85 -1.96 -0.56
C ILE A 318 -2.82 -2.94 -1.23
N LEU A 319 -2.96 -4.11 -0.63
CA LEU A 319 -3.92 -5.14 -1.05
C LEU A 319 -5.18 -5.11 -0.16
N PRO A 320 -6.33 -5.59 -0.65
CA PRO A 320 -7.48 -5.86 0.21
C PRO A 320 -7.13 -6.74 1.42
N ALA A 321 -6.26 -7.72 1.24
CA ALA A 321 -5.76 -8.56 2.32
C ALA A 321 -5.03 -7.77 3.41
N ASP A 322 -4.25 -6.76 3.05
CA ASP A 322 -3.58 -5.88 4.02
C ASP A 322 -4.60 -5.06 4.82
N MET A 323 -5.65 -4.55 4.17
CA MET A 323 -6.70 -3.78 4.84
C MET A 323 -7.47 -4.64 5.84
N ILE A 324 -7.84 -5.85 5.43
CA ILE A 324 -8.54 -6.82 6.28
C ILE A 324 -7.67 -7.23 7.47
N ALA A 325 -6.41 -7.55 7.22
CA ALA A 325 -5.45 -7.91 8.27
C ALA A 325 -5.22 -6.75 9.25
N SER A 326 -5.22 -5.51 8.78
CA SER A 326 -5.06 -4.33 9.65
C SER A 326 -6.27 -4.11 10.56
N VAL A 327 -7.49 -4.37 10.09
CA VAL A 327 -8.70 -4.36 10.91
C VAL A 327 -8.67 -5.49 11.94
N SER A 328 -8.32 -6.70 11.52
CA SER A 328 -8.15 -7.86 12.41
C SER A 328 -7.13 -7.59 13.51
N TYR A 329 -6.02 -6.93 13.18
CA TYR A 329 -5.01 -6.54 14.16
C TYR A 329 -5.57 -5.58 15.21
N LEU A 330 -6.31 -4.55 14.78
CA LEU A 330 -6.98 -3.61 15.69
C LEU A 330 -7.96 -4.31 16.63
N MET A 331 -8.74 -5.24 16.09
CA MET A 331 -9.72 -6.02 16.85
C MET A 331 -9.06 -6.95 17.88
N GLY A 332 -7.86 -7.44 17.60
CA GLY A 332 -7.09 -8.32 18.49
C GLY A 332 -6.42 -7.61 19.67
N LEU A 333 -6.13 -6.31 19.57
CA LEU A 333 -5.37 -5.58 20.58
C LEU A 333 -5.96 -5.61 21.99
N PRO A 334 -7.29 -5.46 22.23
CA PRO A 334 -7.87 -5.55 23.57
C PRO A 334 -7.70 -6.91 24.22
N TYR A 335 -7.46 -7.94 23.41
CA TYR A 335 -7.25 -9.33 23.88
C TYR A 335 -5.76 -9.69 24.02
N GLY A 336 -4.85 -8.72 23.88
CA GLY A 336 -3.42 -8.95 23.91
C GLY A 336 -2.87 -9.72 22.69
N ILE A 337 -3.58 -9.66 21.56
CA ILE A 337 -3.13 -10.19 20.27
C ILE A 337 -2.52 -9.04 19.47
N GLY A 338 -1.20 -9.02 19.36
CA GLY A 338 -0.46 -7.89 18.82
C GLY A 338 -0.03 -6.89 19.91
N PHE A 339 0.56 -5.79 19.48
CA PHE A 339 1.09 -4.74 20.36
C PHE A 339 0.94 -3.34 19.76
N CYS A 340 0.86 -2.33 20.62
CA CYS A 340 0.91 -0.93 20.21
C CYS A 340 2.35 -0.49 19.93
N ASP A 341 2.48 0.46 19.01
CA ASP A 341 3.77 0.95 18.54
C ASP A 341 4.18 2.22 19.29
N ASP A 342 5.47 2.36 19.54
CA ASP A 342 6.10 3.62 19.88
C ASP A 342 6.41 4.40 18.59
N ILE A 343 5.67 5.48 18.36
CA ILE A 343 5.79 6.32 17.16
C ILE A 343 7.14 7.04 17.12
N ASP A 344 7.71 7.36 18.27
CA ASP A 344 8.95 8.12 18.37
C ASP A 344 10.21 7.24 18.31
N HIS A 345 10.03 5.92 18.37
CA HIS A 345 11.13 4.99 18.20
C HIS A 345 11.81 5.15 16.84
N LEU A 346 13.14 5.23 16.81
CA LEU A 346 13.91 5.48 15.58
C LEU A 346 13.73 4.40 14.51
N GLY A 347 13.32 3.18 14.85
CA GLY A 347 12.90 2.15 13.90
C GLY A 347 11.62 2.49 13.13
N ASN A 348 10.82 3.43 13.64
CA ASN A 348 9.58 3.91 13.03
C ASN A 348 9.73 5.29 12.36
N ARG A 349 10.91 5.86 12.42
CA ARG A 349 11.26 7.13 11.79
C ARG A 349 12.42 6.91 10.83
N ARG A 350 12.33 7.49 9.64
CA ARG A 350 13.38 7.41 8.63
C ARG A 350 13.80 8.78 8.16
N ILE A 351 14.97 8.85 7.56
CA ILE A 351 15.49 10.08 6.98
C ILE A 351 15.14 10.12 5.49
N ARG A 352 14.52 11.21 5.06
CA ARG A 352 14.46 11.60 3.65
C ARG A 352 15.68 12.45 3.34
N SER A 353 16.56 11.93 2.53
CA SER A 353 17.73 12.65 2.06
C SER A 353 17.42 13.47 0.80
N VAL A 354 18.38 14.22 0.34
CA VAL A 354 18.29 15.13 -0.80
C VAL A 354 17.75 14.48 -2.08
N GLY A 355 18.20 13.29 -2.41
CA GLY A 355 17.78 12.60 -3.63
C GLY A 355 16.27 12.28 -3.64
N GLU A 356 15.72 11.84 -2.52
CA GLU A 356 14.29 11.56 -2.38
C GLU A 356 13.45 12.84 -2.44
N LEU A 357 13.91 13.91 -1.78
CA LEU A 357 13.22 15.20 -1.76
C LEU A 357 13.15 15.80 -3.17
N LEU A 358 14.26 15.80 -3.91
CA LEU A 358 14.29 16.22 -5.31
C LEU A 358 13.41 15.35 -6.21
N GLN A 359 13.48 14.03 -6.07
CA GLN A 359 12.63 13.11 -6.82
C GLN A 359 11.15 13.39 -6.62
N ASN A 360 10.73 13.67 -5.38
CA ASN A 360 9.34 13.99 -5.08
C ASN A 360 8.88 15.29 -5.77
N GLN A 361 9.70 16.33 -5.75
CA GLN A 361 9.40 17.61 -6.40
C GLN A 361 9.37 17.48 -7.93
N ILE A 362 10.34 16.81 -8.50
CA ILE A 362 10.38 16.53 -9.95
C ILE A 362 9.13 15.74 -10.37
N ARG A 363 8.72 14.73 -9.58
CA ARG A 363 7.50 13.94 -9.84
C ARG A 363 6.23 14.80 -9.85
N VAL A 364 6.11 15.75 -8.93
CA VAL A 364 5.00 16.72 -8.92
C VAL A 364 4.98 17.53 -10.20
N GLY A 365 6.15 18.02 -10.63
CA GLY A 365 6.31 18.74 -11.89
C GLY A 365 5.89 17.90 -13.11
N PHE A 366 6.33 16.65 -13.19
CA PHE A 366 5.96 15.72 -14.27
C PHE A 366 4.48 15.36 -14.28
N THR A 367 3.86 15.21 -13.11
CA THR A 367 2.40 14.95 -13.03
C THR A 367 1.59 16.14 -13.57
N ARG A 368 2.02 17.35 -13.28
CA ARG A 368 1.41 18.57 -13.84
C ARG A 368 1.64 18.66 -15.35
N LEU A 369 2.84 18.31 -15.82
CA LEU A 369 3.18 18.25 -17.25
C LEU A 369 2.30 17.24 -17.98
N GLU A 370 2.17 16.03 -17.46
CA GLU A 370 1.34 14.96 -18.05
C GLU A 370 -0.09 15.43 -18.26
N ARG A 371 -0.69 16.11 -17.28
CA ARG A 371 -2.04 16.66 -17.41
C ARG A 371 -2.15 17.66 -18.56
N VAL A 372 -1.20 18.59 -18.64
CA VAL A 372 -1.19 19.59 -19.72
C VAL A 372 -0.99 18.94 -21.10
N VAL A 373 -0.14 17.92 -21.18
CA VAL A 373 0.07 17.17 -22.44
C VAL A 373 -1.22 16.47 -22.85
N ARG A 374 -1.93 15.80 -21.94
CA ARG A 374 -3.22 15.14 -22.23
C ARG A 374 -4.26 16.14 -22.73
N GLU A 375 -4.39 17.28 -22.07
CA GLU A 375 -5.33 18.34 -22.49
C GLU A 375 -4.98 18.83 -23.90
N ARG A 376 -3.72 19.05 -24.21
CA ARG A 376 -3.29 19.48 -25.54
C ARG A 376 -3.50 18.40 -26.62
N MET A 377 -3.24 17.13 -26.30
CA MET A 377 -3.47 16.01 -27.22
C MET A 377 -4.95 15.85 -27.58
N SER A 378 -5.89 16.25 -26.70
CA SER A 378 -7.32 16.19 -27.01
C SER A 378 -7.81 17.32 -27.89
N ILE A 379 -7.05 18.42 -28.01
CA ILE A 379 -7.47 19.65 -28.72
C ILE A 379 -6.73 19.80 -30.05
N GLN A 380 -5.47 19.38 -30.13
CA GLN A 380 -4.62 19.59 -31.31
C GLN A 380 -4.82 18.51 -32.38
N ASP A 381 -4.65 18.89 -33.63
CA ASP A 381 -4.69 17.98 -34.77
C ASP A 381 -3.48 17.03 -34.74
N VAL A 382 -3.76 15.74 -34.78
CA VAL A 382 -2.77 14.66 -34.68
C VAL A 382 -1.77 14.67 -35.84
N GLU A 383 -2.19 15.07 -37.05
CA GLU A 383 -1.33 15.02 -38.24
C GLU A 383 -0.28 16.14 -38.26
N SER A 384 -0.65 17.33 -37.77
CA SER A 384 0.23 18.52 -37.82
C SER A 384 1.07 18.72 -36.55
N THR A 385 0.74 18.04 -35.45
CA THR A 385 1.34 18.26 -34.14
C THR A 385 2.73 17.59 -34.02
N MET A 386 3.68 18.34 -33.44
CA MET A 386 5.01 17.85 -33.07
C MET A 386 5.13 17.71 -31.55
N PRO A 387 6.00 16.82 -31.04
CA PRO A 387 6.20 16.64 -29.59
C PRO A 387 6.44 17.94 -28.82
N ILE A 388 7.21 18.88 -29.37
CA ILE A 388 7.53 20.16 -28.72
C ILE A 388 6.28 21.04 -28.49
N ASN A 389 5.25 20.91 -29.32
CA ASN A 389 4.02 21.68 -29.20
C ASN A 389 3.15 21.20 -28.04
N LEU A 390 3.29 19.92 -27.66
CA LEU A 390 2.55 19.30 -26.59
C LEU A 390 3.22 19.54 -25.23
N ILE A 391 4.55 19.56 -25.19
CA ILE A 391 5.33 19.61 -23.97
C ILE A 391 5.51 21.05 -23.50
N ASN A 392 5.02 21.34 -22.28
CA ASN A 392 5.27 22.61 -21.59
C ASN A 392 6.13 22.35 -20.36
N ILE A 393 7.37 22.82 -20.39
CA ILE A 393 8.37 22.58 -19.33
C ILE A 393 8.14 23.43 -18.06
N ARG A 394 7.32 24.49 -18.13
CA ARG A 394 7.11 25.41 -16.99
C ARG A 394 6.71 24.73 -15.69
N PRO A 395 5.79 23.75 -15.67
CA PRO A 395 5.43 23.05 -14.43
C PRO A 395 6.59 22.29 -13.79
N VAL A 396 7.52 21.74 -14.59
CA VAL A 396 8.68 21.03 -14.09
C VAL A 396 9.72 21.99 -13.53
N THR A 397 10.04 23.04 -14.28
CA THR A 397 11.00 24.06 -13.82
C THR A 397 10.50 24.83 -12.60
N ALA A 398 9.20 25.09 -12.48
CA ALA A 398 8.61 25.70 -11.30
C ALA A 398 8.75 24.78 -10.07
N ALA A 399 8.43 23.48 -10.21
CA ALA A 399 8.54 22.53 -9.12
C ALA A 399 9.99 22.35 -8.61
N VAL A 400 10.98 22.45 -9.50
CA VAL A 400 12.41 22.36 -9.12
C VAL A 400 12.88 23.65 -8.39
N LYS A 401 12.23 24.79 -8.66
CA LYS A 401 12.57 26.07 -8.00
C LYS A 401 11.95 26.21 -6.60
N GLU A 402 10.89 25.48 -6.30
CA GLU A 402 10.28 25.40 -4.96
C GLU A 402 11.21 24.74 -3.94
#